data_107cfa7b54781612ec3d2136e94398ff
#
_entry.id   107cfa7b54781612ec3d2136e94398ff
#
_cell.length_a   1.000
_cell.length_b   1.000
_cell.length_c   1.000
_cell.angle_alpha   90.00
_cell.angle_beta   90.00
_cell.angle_gamma   90.00
#
_symmetry.space_group_name_H-M   'P 1'
#
loop_
_entity.id
_entity.type
_entity.pdbx_description
1 polymer ?
#
loop_
_entity_poly.entity_id
_entity_poly.type
_entity_poly.pdbx_seq_one_letter_code
_entity_poly.pdbx_strand_id
1 'polypeptide(L)'
;VNGCLTMLHLLKNTKNSVLLNTCSIAGLVPAPGISVYGATKFAVRGLTESLRIEFERYNIRVSEINPWFTDTPILEAKQVSDNMESPWDKDFVNERTKIDPVEQVANAVWNSYTNKRIHNPLGFEGKFASFFMNLCPSLIRFLSKRMFKDTFLN
;
A
#
# COMPACT_ATOMS: atom_id res chain seq x y z
N VAL A 1 -4.63 -4.96 -13.16
CA VAL A 1 -5.69 -4.63 -14.13
C VAL A 1 -6.33 -5.90 -14.65
N ASN A 2 -5.58 -6.80 -15.30
CA ASN A 2 -6.13 -8.00 -15.93
C ASN A 2 -7.00 -8.84 -14.99
N GLY A 3 -6.55 -9.13 -13.77
CA GLY A 3 -7.32 -9.87 -12.76
C GLY A 3 -8.68 -9.21 -12.45
N CYS A 4 -8.71 -7.88 -12.31
CA CYS A 4 -9.95 -7.15 -12.03
C CYS A 4 -10.98 -7.32 -13.17
N LEU A 5 -10.51 -7.26 -14.42
CA LEU A 5 -11.37 -7.40 -15.60
C LEU A 5 -11.83 -8.85 -15.80
N THR A 6 -10.90 -9.80 -15.67
CA THR A 6 -11.21 -11.23 -15.85
C THR A 6 -12.23 -11.74 -14.83
N MET A 7 -12.11 -11.29 -13.57
CA MET A 7 -13.01 -11.73 -12.50
C MET A 7 -14.37 -11.02 -12.49
N LEU A 8 -14.54 -9.96 -13.27
CA LEU A 8 -15.74 -9.12 -13.24
C LEU A 8 -17.03 -9.92 -13.46
N HIS A 9 -17.05 -10.87 -14.39
CA HIS A 9 -18.25 -11.67 -14.69
C HIS A 9 -18.66 -12.56 -13.51
N LEU A 10 -17.69 -13.10 -12.77
CA LEU A 10 -17.95 -13.89 -11.55
C LEU A 10 -18.45 -13.00 -10.41
N LEU A 11 -17.81 -11.83 -10.23
CA LEU A 11 -18.19 -10.87 -9.20
C LEU A 11 -19.63 -10.37 -9.40
N LYS A 12 -20.05 -10.11 -10.66
CA LYS A 12 -21.42 -9.71 -10.98
C LYS A 12 -22.47 -10.76 -10.59
N ASN A 13 -22.13 -12.03 -10.67
CA ASN A 13 -23.01 -13.16 -10.40
C ASN A 13 -22.97 -13.60 -8.94
N THR A 14 -22.16 -12.98 -8.10
CA THR A 14 -21.98 -13.33 -6.68
C THR A 14 -22.53 -12.23 -5.79
N LYS A 15 -23.49 -12.57 -4.92
CA LYS A 15 -24.03 -11.60 -3.95
C LYS A 15 -22.95 -11.15 -2.97
N ASN A 16 -22.97 -9.86 -2.63
CA ASN A 16 -22.05 -9.24 -1.67
C ASN A 16 -20.57 -9.41 -2.05
N SER A 17 -20.27 -9.52 -3.34
CA SER A 17 -18.91 -9.68 -3.83
C SER A 17 -18.04 -8.47 -3.50
N VAL A 18 -16.77 -8.74 -3.25
CA VAL A 18 -15.75 -7.72 -2.98
C VAL A 18 -14.53 -7.97 -3.84
N LEU A 19 -14.07 -6.95 -4.54
CA LEU A 19 -12.77 -6.93 -5.17
C LEU A 19 -11.79 -6.23 -4.21
N LEU A 20 -10.80 -6.97 -3.74
CA LEU A 20 -9.78 -6.43 -2.85
C LEU A 20 -8.42 -6.41 -3.53
N ASN A 21 -7.84 -5.22 -3.70
CA ASN A 21 -6.51 -5.04 -4.26
C ASN A 21 -5.46 -4.99 -3.14
N THR A 22 -4.32 -5.64 -3.34
CA THR A 22 -3.15 -5.49 -2.47
C THR A 22 -2.31 -4.32 -2.96
N CYS A 23 -2.45 -3.19 -2.29
CA CYS A 23 -1.65 -2.00 -2.52
C CYS A 23 -0.38 -1.99 -1.62
N SER A 24 -0.10 -0.91 -0.98
CA SER A 24 0.93 -0.66 0.03
C SER A 24 0.71 0.72 0.62
N ILE A 25 1.32 1.00 1.75
CA ILE A 25 1.42 2.38 2.24
C ILE A 25 2.16 3.29 1.25
N ALA A 26 3.09 2.73 0.45
CA ALA A 26 3.77 3.44 -0.65
C ALA A 26 2.83 3.87 -1.79
N GLY A 27 1.56 3.44 -1.80
CA GLY A 27 0.50 3.97 -2.65
C GLY A 27 -0.29 5.12 -2.02
N LEU A 28 -0.04 5.42 -0.75
CA LEU A 28 -0.69 6.51 0.00
C LEU A 28 0.28 7.64 0.34
N VAL A 29 1.56 7.31 0.57
CA VAL A 29 2.61 8.27 0.89
C VAL A 29 3.85 8.03 0.02
N PRO A 30 4.60 9.09 -0.36
CA PRO A 30 5.85 8.92 -1.09
C PRO A 30 6.88 8.14 -0.27
N ALA A 31 7.61 7.24 -0.94
CA ALA A 31 8.67 6.45 -0.35
C ALA A 31 9.99 6.68 -1.11
N PRO A 32 10.90 7.52 -0.60
CA PRO A 32 12.21 7.75 -1.21
C PRO A 32 13.00 6.45 -1.36
N GLY A 33 13.78 6.31 -2.44
CA GLY A 33 14.57 5.10 -2.72
C GLY A 33 13.83 3.97 -3.43
N ILE A 34 12.48 4.01 -3.43
CA ILE A 34 11.63 3.03 -4.14
C ILE A 34 10.58 3.76 -5.01
N SER A 35 10.99 4.82 -5.69
CA SER A 35 10.08 5.69 -6.44
C SER A 35 9.27 4.96 -7.51
N VAL A 36 9.90 4.05 -8.27
CA VAL A 36 9.21 3.25 -9.29
C VAL A 36 8.17 2.31 -8.65
N TYR A 37 8.54 1.63 -7.56
CA TYR A 37 7.59 0.82 -6.79
C TYR A 37 6.42 1.69 -6.28
N GLY A 38 6.73 2.84 -5.68
CA GLY A 38 5.72 3.80 -5.23
C GLY A 38 4.77 4.20 -6.36
N ALA A 39 5.30 4.56 -7.54
CA ALA A 39 4.48 4.90 -8.70
C ALA A 39 3.51 3.76 -9.09
N THR A 40 3.97 2.49 -9.08
CA THR A 40 3.10 1.34 -9.36
C THR A 40 1.98 1.20 -8.31
N LYS A 41 2.27 1.48 -7.03
CA LYS A 41 1.28 1.39 -5.95
C LYS A 41 0.30 2.56 -5.96
N PHE A 42 0.73 3.77 -6.32
CA PHE A 42 -0.20 4.89 -6.61
C PHE A 42 -1.12 4.56 -7.79
N ALA A 43 -0.62 3.86 -8.83
CA ALA A 43 -1.46 3.39 -9.93
C ALA A 43 -2.52 2.38 -9.45
N VAL A 44 -2.17 1.44 -8.55
CA VAL A 44 -3.15 0.52 -7.93
C VAL A 44 -4.20 1.27 -7.15
N ARG A 45 -3.82 2.30 -6.38
CA ARG A 45 -4.76 3.17 -5.66
C ARG A 45 -5.74 3.85 -6.62
N GLY A 46 -5.21 4.52 -7.66
CA GLY A 46 -6.06 5.20 -8.64
C GLY A 46 -7.03 4.23 -9.35
N LEU A 47 -6.54 3.03 -9.69
CA LEU A 47 -7.38 1.96 -10.23
C LEU A 47 -8.48 1.55 -9.24
N THR A 48 -8.16 1.37 -7.96
CA THR A 48 -9.12 0.97 -6.92
C THR A 48 -10.23 2.01 -6.77
N GLU A 49 -9.87 3.29 -6.73
CA GLU A 49 -10.83 4.40 -6.66
C GLU A 49 -11.76 4.42 -7.87
N SER A 50 -11.22 4.30 -9.07
CA SER A 50 -12.01 4.29 -10.30
C SER A 50 -12.95 3.09 -10.34
N LEU A 51 -12.43 1.89 -10.08
CA LEU A 51 -13.24 0.67 -10.08
C LEU A 51 -14.29 0.67 -8.96
N ARG A 52 -14.06 1.36 -7.85
CA ARG A 52 -15.05 1.53 -6.79
C ARG A 52 -16.33 2.19 -7.33
N ILE A 53 -16.17 3.21 -8.14
CA ILE A 53 -17.29 3.94 -8.75
C ILE A 53 -17.90 3.13 -9.91
N GLU A 54 -17.06 2.60 -10.80
CA GLU A 54 -17.52 1.85 -11.98
C GLU A 54 -18.29 0.58 -11.63
N PHE A 55 -17.88 -0.12 -10.54
CA PHE A 55 -18.48 -1.40 -10.15
C PHE A 55 -19.69 -1.24 -9.21
N GLU A 56 -19.95 -0.04 -8.71
CA GLU A 56 -21.12 0.25 -7.85
C GLU A 56 -22.42 -0.14 -8.55
N ARG A 57 -22.55 0.13 -9.87
CA ARG A 57 -23.70 -0.27 -10.69
C ARG A 57 -23.97 -1.79 -10.69
N TYR A 58 -22.99 -2.60 -10.33
CA TYR A 58 -23.12 -4.06 -10.23
C TYR A 58 -23.24 -4.53 -8.78
N ASN A 59 -23.33 -3.60 -7.83
CA ASN A 59 -23.32 -3.88 -6.40
C ASN A 59 -22.07 -4.66 -5.95
N ILE A 60 -20.94 -4.44 -6.62
CA ILE A 60 -19.63 -4.98 -6.28
C ILE A 60 -18.87 -3.95 -5.47
N ARG A 61 -18.44 -4.31 -4.29
CA ARG A 61 -17.59 -3.44 -3.48
C ARG A 61 -16.13 -3.59 -3.90
N VAL A 62 -15.44 -2.46 -4.09
CA VAL A 62 -14.01 -2.44 -4.37
C VAL A 62 -13.28 -1.77 -3.19
N SER A 63 -12.16 -2.34 -2.79
CA SER A 63 -11.37 -1.89 -1.66
C SER A 63 -9.89 -2.25 -1.88
N GLU A 64 -9.01 -1.71 -1.05
CA GLU A 64 -7.60 -2.11 -1.02
C GLU A 64 -7.07 -2.20 0.41
N ILE A 65 -6.08 -3.06 0.60
CA ILE A 65 -5.24 -3.05 1.80
C ILE A 65 -3.93 -2.34 1.51
N ASN A 66 -3.44 -1.60 2.49
CA ASN A 66 -2.21 -0.82 2.39
C ASN A 66 -1.26 -1.25 3.53
N PRO A 67 -0.58 -2.42 3.37
CA PRO A 67 0.37 -2.88 4.37
C PRO A 67 1.51 -1.88 4.57
N TRP A 68 1.97 -1.77 5.80
CA TRP A 68 3.26 -1.23 6.19
C TRP A 68 4.34 -2.27 5.87
N PHE A 69 5.50 -2.20 6.50
CA PHE A 69 6.50 -3.25 6.32
C PHE A 69 5.99 -4.58 6.89
N THR A 70 6.04 -5.62 6.08
CA THR A 70 5.53 -6.96 6.44
C THR A 70 6.66 -7.97 6.28
N ASP A 71 6.79 -8.89 7.23
CA ASP A 71 7.84 -9.92 7.22
C ASP A 71 7.60 -10.91 6.08
N THR A 72 8.18 -10.60 4.93
CA THR A 72 8.07 -11.36 3.69
C THR A 72 9.40 -11.33 2.94
N PRO A 73 9.66 -12.29 2.05
CA PRO A 73 10.88 -12.32 1.24
C PRO A 73 11.13 -11.05 0.40
N ILE A 74 10.13 -10.19 0.21
CA ILE A 74 10.29 -8.92 -0.51
C ILE A 74 11.28 -7.97 0.19
N LEU A 75 11.42 -8.07 1.52
CA LEU A 75 12.37 -7.27 2.29
C LEU A 75 13.81 -7.79 2.15
N GLU A 76 13.97 -9.03 1.69
CA GLU A 76 15.27 -9.67 1.44
C GLU A 76 15.69 -9.56 -0.03
N ALA A 77 14.72 -9.24 -0.90
CA ALA A 77 14.98 -9.10 -2.32
C ALA A 77 15.82 -7.84 -2.58
N LYS A 78 17.07 -8.04 -2.99
CA LYS A 78 17.88 -6.94 -3.54
C LYS A 78 17.14 -6.36 -4.73
N GLN A 79 16.67 -5.15 -4.60
CA GLN A 79 16.08 -4.47 -5.75
C GLN A 79 17.21 -4.21 -6.76
N VAL A 80 17.14 -4.93 -7.88
CA VAL A 80 18.07 -4.79 -8.99
C VAL A 80 17.78 -3.47 -9.69
N SER A 81 18.42 -2.43 -9.23
CA SER A 81 18.68 -1.24 -9.99
C SER A 81 20.19 -1.10 -10.06
N ASP A 82 20.72 -1.04 -11.24
CA ASP A 82 22.12 -1.27 -11.60
C ASP A 82 23.19 -0.44 -10.86
N ASN A 83 22.87 0.41 -9.89
CA ASN A 83 23.83 1.17 -9.09
C ASN A 83 23.29 1.80 -7.79
N MET A 84 22.12 1.43 -7.30
CA MET A 84 21.65 1.89 -5.99
C MET A 84 21.13 0.72 -5.18
N GLU A 85 21.82 0.39 -4.08
CA GLU A 85 21.27 -0.47 -3.05
C GLU A 85 19.98 0.18 -2.53
N SER A 86 18.91 -0.59 -2.47
CA SER A 86 17.66 -0.11 -1.87
C SER A 86 17.94 0.21 -0.40
N PRO A 87 17.65 1.42 0.09
CA PRO A 87 17.82 1.73 1.50
C PRO A 87 16.77 1.02 2.38
N TRP A 88 15.89 0.23 1.78
CA TRP A 88 14.78 -0.46 2.43
C TRP A 88 15.09 -1.95 2.66
N ASP A 89 16.32 -2.29 3.03
CA ASP A 89 16.62 -3.63 3.49
C ASP A 89 16.03 -3.89 4.90
N LYS A 90 16.02 -5.16 5.29
CA LYS A 90 15.40 -5.59 6.55
C LYS A 90 16.05 -4.95 7.78
N ASP A 91 17.36 -4.72 7.74
CA ASP A 91 18.10 -4.14 8.86
C ASP A 91 17.78 -2.66 9.01
N PHE A 92 17.81 -1.90 7.91
CA PHE A 92 17.40 -0.49 7.90
C PHE A 92 15.97 -0.30 8.42
N VAL A 93 15.05 -1.19 8.00
CA VAL A 93 13.64 -1.12 8.41
C VAL A 93 13.50 -1.45 9.89
N ASN A 94 14.14 -2.53 10.39
CA ASN A 94 14.08 -2.95 11.80
C ASN A 94 14.59 -1.90 12.77
N GLU A 95 15.62 -1.13 12.37
CA GLU A 95 16.16 -0.05 13.20
C GLU A 95 15.22 1.14 13.36
N ARG A 96 14.27 1.33 12.44
CA ARG A 96 13.46 2.55 12.33
C ARG A 96 11.98 2.35 12.53
N THR A 97 11.49 1.14 12.33
CA THR A 97 10.06 0.85 12.44
C THR A 97 9.82 -0.64 12.74
N LYS A 98 8.61 -0.94 13.16
CA LYS A 98 8.19 -2.31 13.39
C LYS A 98 7.83 -2.99 12.06
N ILE A 99 8.30 -4.21 11.88
CA ILE A 99 7.85 -5.11 10.80
C ILE A 99 6.63 -5.89 11.30
N ASP A 100 5.53 -5.81 10.56
CA ASP A 100 4.29 -6.52 10.90
C ASP A 100 4.35 -7.99 10.44
N PRO A 101 3.81 -8.93 11.23
CA PRO A 101 3.70 -10.33 10.80
C PRO A 101 2.67 -10.47 9.68
N VAL A 102 2.85 -11.49 8.82
CA VAL A 102 1.95 -11.77 7.68
C VAL A 102 0.51 -12.00 8.14
N GLU A 103 0.31 -12.61 9.31
CA GLU A 103 -1.00 -12.87 9.90
C GLU A 103 -1.80 -11.59 10.14
N GLN A 104 -1.13 -10.49 10.48
CA GLN A 104 -1.79 -9.19 10.64
C GLN A 104 -2.37 -8.70 9.31
N VAL A 105 -1.64 -8.90 8.23
CA VAL A 105 -2.12 -8.56 6.88
C VAL A 105 -3.29 -9.45 6.48
N ALA A 106 -3.20 -10.76 6.72
CA ALA A 106 -4.29 -11.71 6.45
C ALA A 106 -5.57 -11.36 7.23
N ASN A 107 -5.45 -11.02 8.51
CA ASN A 107 -6.57 -10.57 9.32
C ASN A 107 -7.17 -9.25 8.79
N ALA A 108 -6.34 -8.35 8.29
CA ALA A 108 -6.81 -7.10 7.70
C ALA A 108 -7.58 -7.32 6.39
N VAL A 109 -7.18 -8.30 5.57
CA VAL A 109 -7.95 -8.73 4.39
C VAL A 109 -9.36 -9.13 4.80
N TRP A 110 -9.49 -9.98 5.81
CA TRP A 110 -10.79 -10.41 6.33
C TRP A 110 -11.60 -9.24 6.91
N ASN A 111 -10.97 -8.38 7.69
CA ASN A 111 -11.63 -7.20 8.25
C ASN A 111 -12.07 -6.21 7.16
N SER A 112 -11.34 -6.09 6.07
CA SER A 112 -11.71 -5.22 4.94
C SER A 112 -12.95 -5.72 4.21
N TYR A 113 -13.25 -7.01 4.27
CA TYR A 113 -14.49 -7.56 3.75
C TYR A 113 -15.70 -7.03 4.53
N THR A 114 -15.59 -6.84 5.83
CA THR A 114 -16.69 -6.39 6.70
C THR A 114 -16.81 -4.87 6.78
N ASN A 115 -15.71 -4.13 6.70
CA ASN A 115 -15.73 -2.68 6.73
C ASN A 115 -16.05 -2.09 5.34
N LYS A 116 -16.49 -0.83 5.31
CA LYS A 116 -16.86 -0.14 4.06
C LYS A 116 -15.78 0.81 3.54
N ARG A 117 -14.57 0.76 4.09
CA ARG A 117 -13.47 1.65 3.70
C ARG A 117 -12.90 1.23 2.34
N ILE A 118 -12.48 2.22 1.55
CA ILE A 118 -11.76 1.97 0.29
C ILE A 118 -10.31 1.66 0.61
N HIS A 119 -9.64 2.53 1.37
CA HIS A 119 -8.25 2.36 1.77
C HIS A 119 -8.16 1.82 3.21
N ASN A 120 -7.37 0.79 3.40
CA ASN A 120 -7.17 0.14 4.70
C ASN A 120 -5.67 0.14 5.05
N PRO A 121 -5.11 1.28 5.50
CA PRO A 121 -3.73 1.35 5.96
C PRO A 121 -3.54 0.50 7.22
N LEU A 122 -2.49 -0.31 7.25
CA LEU A 122 -2.16 -1.20 8.35
C LEU A 122 -1.07 -0.58 9.24
N GLY A 123 -1.01 -1.08 10.48
CA GLY A 123 -0.10 -0.55 11.49
C GLY A 123 -0.47 0.85 11.97
N PHE A 124 0.13 1.26 13.07
CA PHE A 124 -0.06 2.62 13.60
C PHE A 124 0.62 3.65 12.68
N GLU A 125 1.85 3.36 12.27
CA GLU A 125 2.68 4.22 11.42
C GLU A 125 2.01 4.45 10.07
N GLY A 126 1.47 3.40 9.46
CA GLY A 126 0.76 3.49 8.18
C GLY A 126 -0.50 4.36 8.26
N LYS A 127 -1.29 4.21 9.33
CA LYS A 127 -2.48 5.04 9.58
C LYS A 127 -2.10 6.49 9.83
N PHE A 128 -1.08 6.73 10.64
CA PHE A 128 -0.56 8.07 10.94
C PHE A 128 -0.06 8.75 9.67
N ALA A 129 0.82 8.09 8.91
CA ALA A 129 1.39 8.63 7.68
C ALA A 129 0.31 8.93 6.63
N SER A 130 -0.66 8.02 6.46
CA SER A 130 -1.79 8.23 5.55
C SER A 130 -2.67 9.40 5.96
N PHE A 131 -2.99 9.52 7.25
CA PHE A 131 -3.81 10.62 7.78
C PHE A 131 -3.13 11.97 7.55
N PHE A 132 -1.86 12.10 7.94
CA PHE A 132 -1.14 13.36 7.81
C PHE A 132 -0.76 13.68 6.37
N MET A 133 -0.58 12.69 5.49
CA MET A 133 -0.38 12.95 4.07
C MET A 133 -1.60 13.63 3.44
N ASN A 134 -2.80 13.29 3.88
CA ASN A 134 -4.03 13.94 3.39
C ASN A 134 -4.26 15.32 4.04
N LEU A 135 -3.91 15.49 5.33
CA LEU A 135 -4.18 16.72 6.07
C LEU A 135 -3.06 17.77 5.90
N CYS A 136 -1.82 17.33 5.99
CA CYS A 136 -0.63 18.21 5.95
C CYS A 136 0.53 17.52 5.20
N PRO A 137 0.48 17.48 3.85
CA PRO A 137 1.52 16.80 3.05
C PRO A 137 2.93 17.33 3.31
N SER A 138 3.05 18.62 3.67
CA SER A 138 4.33 19.26 3.97
C SER A 138 5.02 18.65 5.19
N LEU A 139 4.26 18.23 6.20
CA LEU A 139 4.79 17.55 7.38
C LEU A 139 5.40 16.19 6.99
N ILE A 140 4.67 15.39 6.21
CA ILE A 140 5.18 14.08 5.77
C ILE A 140 6.42 14.23 4.90
N ARG A 141 6.46 15.21 3.99
CA ARG A 141 7.65 15.49 3.17
C ARG A 141 8.85 15.92 4.04
N PHE A 142 8.61 16.75 5.05
CA PHE A 142 9.66 17.17 5.99
C PHE A 142 10.19 15.98 6.79
N LEU A 143 9.32 15.13 7.33
CA LEU A 143 9.72 13.93 8.08
C LEU A 143 10.47 12.93 7.19
N SER A 144 9.98 12.68 5.97
CA SER A 144 10.65 11.83 5.00
C SER A 144 12.04 12.37 4.67
N LYS A 145 12.16 13.68 4.37
CA LYS A 145 13.45 14.31 4.11
C LYS A 145 14.43 14.15 5.27
N ARG A 146 13.94 14.30 6.51
CA ARG A 146 14.78 14.14 7.71
C ARG A 146 15.23 12.68 7.90
N MET A 147 14.32 11.71 7.68
CA MET A 147 14.60 10.28 7.83
C MET A 147 15.65 9.78 6.82
N PHE A 148 15.62 10.32 5.60
CA PHE A 148 16.52 9.92 4.51
C PHE A 148 17.66 10.90 4.22
N LYS A 149 17.90 11.87 5.13
CA LYS A 149 18.92 12.88 4.94
C LYS A 149 20.29 12.28 4.66
N ASP A 150 20.70 11.34 5.48
CA ASP A 150 22.04 10.75 5.39
C ASP A 150 22.19 9.78 4.20
N THR A 151 21.07 9.30 3.66
CA THR A 151 21.06 8.38 2.52
C THR A 151 21.10 9.09 1.16
N PHE A 152 20.41 10.26 1.04
CA PHE A 152 20.22 10.91 -0.26
C PHE A 152 20.69 12.36 -0.34
N LEU A 153 21.08 12.99 0.78
CA LEU A 153 21.36 14.41 0.83
C LEU A 153 22.78 14.74 1.29
N ASN A 154 23.60 13.73 1.57
CA ASN A 154 25.04 13.78 1.78
C ASN A 154 25.71 13.08 0.60
#